data_1501ab1dd532b41ae5ba9e83f08643ce
#
_entry.id   1501ab1dd532b41ae5ba9e83f08643ce
#
_cell.length_a   1.000
_cell.length_b   1.000
_cell.length_c   1.000
_cell.angle_alpha   90.00
_cell.angle_beta   90.00
_cell.angle_gamma   90.00
#
_symmetry.space_group_name_H-M   'P 1'
#
loop_
_entity.id
_entity.type
_entity.pdbx_description
1 polymer ?
#
loop_
_entity_poly.entity_id
_entity_poly.type
_entity_poly.pdbx_seq_one_letter_code
_entity_poly.pdbx_strand_id
1 'polypeptide(L)'
;DARVVLERATELAKTDLTTGMVTEFTELQGVMGKEYALLDGESPEVAEAIFEQYLPRFAGDVLPQTEAGKVLSIIDKIDNIVATFSRGLIPTGSQDPYALRRQTIGILNILLNSEWNISLRPIIVESMNLLNVPADKQDELLGQVEEFITLRLKNIFLDREVPHHVIDLLLSNNELSVADAEGLVKALLANRIDENVELVQ
;
A
#
# COMPACT_ATOMS: atom_id res chain seq x y z
N ASP A 1 12.32 -1.46 -19.89
CA ASP A 1 10.98 -2.02 -19.72
C ASP A 1 10.70 -2.19 -18.23
N ALA A 2 9.64 -1.55 -17.73
CA ALA A 2 9.30 -1.54 -16.31
C ALA A 2 9.12 -2.97 -15.73
N ARG A 3 8.65 -3.91 -16.55
CA ARG A 3 8.50 -5.31 -16.13
C ARG A 3 9.84 -5.97 -15.81
N VAL A 4 10.85 -5.77 -16.65
CA VAL A 4 12.20 -6.34 -16.44
C VAL A 4 12.84 -5.77 -15.18
N VAL A 5 12.66 -4.46 -14.95
CA VAL A 5 13.13 -3.79 -13.72
C VAL A 5 12.43 -4.38 -12.50
N LEU A 6 11.10 -4.55 -12.56
CA LEU A 6 10.33 -5.10 -11.45
C LEU A 6 10.72 -6.55 -11.14
N GLU A 7 10.84 -7.40 -12.15
CA GLU A 7 11.25 -8.80 -11.98
C GLU A 7 12.62 -8.86 -11.28
N ARG A 8 13.61 -8.09 -11.76
CA ARG A 8 14.94 -8.06 -11.15
C ARG A 8 14.95 -7.47 -9.74
N ALA A 9 14.24 -6.36 -9.52
CA ALA A 9 14.12 -5.76 -8.19
C ALA A 9 13.44 -6.69 -7.19
N THR A 10 12.45 -7.49 -7.64
CA THR A 10 11.78 -8.49 -6.80
C THR A 10 12.73 -9.61 -6.37
N GLU A 11 13.59 -10.10 -7.27
CA GLU A 11 14.60 -11.11 -6.94
C GLU A 11 15.59 -10.63 -5.87
N LEU A 12 15.90 -9.34 -5.89
CA LEU A 12 16.87 -8.71 -4.98
C LEU A 12 16.21 -8.05 -3.75
N ALA A 13 14.88 -8.04 -3.71
CA ALA A 13 14.12 -7.44 -2.63
C ALA A 13 14.57 -7.98 -1.26
N LYS A 14 14.78 -7.06 -0.31
CA LYS A 14 15.16 -7.40 1.09
C LYS A 14 16.50 -8.11 1.27
N THR A 15 17.34 -8.22 0.25
CA THR A 15 18.69 -8.80 0.40
C THR A 15 19.57 -7.96 1.33
N ASP A 16 19.33 -6.68 1.43
CA ASP A 16 20.00 -5.76 2.37
C ASP A 16 19.83 -6.18 3.84
N LEU A 17 18.71 -6.82 4.19
CA LEU A 17 18.46 -7.34 5.54
C LEU A 17 19.43 -8.45 5.96
N THR A 18 20.10 -9.09 5.01
CA THR A 18 21.11 -10.12 5.29
C THR A 18 22.50 -9.54 5.55
N THR A 19 22.67 -8.23 5.40
CA THR A 19 23.95 -7.57 5.54
C THR A 19 24.23 -7.15 6.98
N GLY A 20 25.49 -7.22 7.39
CA GLY A 20 25.91 -6.74 8.71
C GLY A 20 25.63 -5.24 8.92
N MET A 21 25.68 -4.45 7.84
CA MET A 21 25.42 -3.00 7.91
C MET A 21 23.98 -2.72 8.35
N VAL A 22 22.98 -3.35 7.70
CA VAL A 22 21.57 -3.12 8.04
C VAL A 22 21.18 -3.82 9.36
N THR A 23 21.87 -4.89 9.73
CA THR A 23 21.69 -5.53 11.03
C THR A 23 22.15 -4.61 12.18
N GLU A 24 23.25 -3.89 12.01
CA GLU A 24 23.78 -2.96 13.02
C GLU A 24 23.05 -1.60 12.97
N PHE A 25 22.74 -1.11 11.76
CA PHE A 25 22.14 0.20 11.51
C PHE A 25 20.80 0.00 10.75
N THR A 26 19.74 -0.33 11.47
CA THR A 26 18.43 -0.66 10.89
C THR A 26 17.79 0.49 10.11
N GLU A 27 18.13 1.73 10.41
CA GLU A 27 17.70 2.93 9.69
C GLU A 27 18.24 3.02 8.26
N LEU A 28 19.30 2.26 7.95
CA LEU A 28 19.88 2.18 6.60
C LEU A 28 19.17 1.15 5.69
N GLN A 29 18.13 0.50 6.19
CA GLN A 29 17.30 -0.40 5.42
C GLN A 29 16.79 0.29 4.15
N GLY A 30 16.92 -0.39 3.01
CA GLY A 30 16.61 0.14 1.69
C GLY A 30 17.71 1.00 1.09
N VAL A 31 18.30 1.90 1.87
CA VAL A 31 19.43 2.74 1.40
C VAL A 31 20.61 1.85 1.02
N MET A 32 21.02 0.95 1.93
CA MET A 32 22.12 0.03 1.65
C MET A 32 21.77 -0.99 0.56
N GLY A 33 20.50 -1.39 0.46
CA GLY A 33 20.04 -2.23 -0.66
C GLY A 33 20.29 -1.58 -2.01
N LYS A 34 19.94 -0.30 -2.15
CA LYS A 34 20.20 0.49 -3.34
C LYS A 34 21.70 0.62 -3.63
N GLU A 35 22.49 1.02 -2.63
CA GLU A 35 23.92 1.23 -2.79
C GLU A 35 24.67 -0.06 -3.17
N TYR A 36 24.35 -1.17 -2.52
CA TYR A 36 24.95 -2.46 -2.85
C TYR A 36 24.53 -2.96 -4.25
N ALA A 37 23.28 -2.77 -4.63
CA ALA A 37 22.83 -3.11 -5.99
C ALA A 37 23.62 -2.34 -7.05
N LEU A 38 23.85 -1.02 -6.85
CA LEU A 38 24.67 -0.22 -7.76
C LEU A 38 26.13 -0.69 -7.81
N LEU A 39 26.72 -1.05 -6.65
CA LEU A 39 28.09 -1.55 -6.57
C LEU A 39 28.24 -2.91 -7.27
N ASP A 40 27.21 -3.75 -7.25
CA ASP A 40 27.18 -5.06 -7.90
C ASP A 40 26.82 -4.96 -9.41
N GLY A 41 26.60 -3.73 -9.93
CA GLY A 41 26.39 -3.47 -11.35
C GLY A 41 24.94 -3.59 -11.82
N GLU A 42 23.97 -3.58 -10.90
CA GLU A 42 22.57 -3.47 -11.25
C GLU A 42 22.24 -2.10 -11.86
N SER A 43 21.16 -2.03 -12.64
CA SER A 43 20.75 -0.75 -13.22
C SER A 43 20.25 0.23 -12.14
N PRO A 44 20.40 1.54 -12.37
CA PRO A 44 19.88 2.55 -11.44
C PRO A 44 18.38 2.40 -11.14
N GLU A 45 17.60 1.96 -12.13
CA GLU A 45 16.16 1.74 -12.01
C GLU A 45 15.85 0.57 -11.06
N VAL A 46 16.62 -0.53 -11.13
CA VAL A 46 16.51 -1.68 -10.23
C VAL A 46 16.91 -1.27 -8.81
N ALA A 47 18.01 -0.58 -8.67
CA ALA A 47 18.50 -0.10 -7.38
C ALA A 47 17.50 0.86 -6.70
N GLU A 48 16.88 1.77 -7.48
CA GLU A 48 15.85 2.66 -6.98
C GLU A 48 14.63 1.89 -6.50
N ALA A 49 14.13 0.92 -7.27
CA ALA A 49 12.99 0.11 -6.88
C ALA A 49 13.24 -0.70 -5.60
N ILE A 50 14.48 -1.18 -5.38
CA ILE A 50 14.91 -1.85 -4.14
C ILE A 50 14.81 -0.90 -2.94
N PHE A 51 15.15 0.36 -3.10
CA PHE A 51 14.97 1.36 -2.04
C PHE A 51 13.48 1.68 -1.83
N GLU A 52 12.76 1.95 -2.91
CA GLU A 52 11.37 2.41 -2.88
C GLU A 52 10.39 1.37 -2.35
N GLN A 53 10.71 0.07 -2.35
CA GLN A 53 9.85 -0.96 -1.77
C GLN A 53 9.51 -0.71 -0.30
N TYR A 54 10.40 -0.06 0.43
CA TYR A 54 10.18 0.25 1.85
C TYR A 54 9.30 1.48 2.07
N LEU A 55 9.16 2.33 1.06
CA LEU A 55 8.38 3.57 1.15
C LEU A 55 6.86 3.32 1.07
N PRO A 56 6.05 4.16 1.73
CA PRO A 56 6.42 5.04 2.82
C PRO A 56 6.68 4.23 4.11
N ARG A 57 7.68 4.65 4.90
CA ARG A 57 8.10 3.96 6.14
C ARG A 57 7.30 4.41 7.37
N PHE A 58 6.78 5.64 7.31
CA PHE A 58 6.00 6.27 8.38
C PHE A 58 4.98 7.27 7.81
N ALA A 59 4.12 7.81 8.66
CA ALA A 59 3.14 8.80 8.24
C ALA A 59 3.82 10.10 7.76
N GLY A 60 3.48 10.54 6.54
CA GLY A 60 4.09 11.73 5.93
C GLY A 60 5.45 11.49 5.26
N ASP A 61 5.93 10.24 5.20
CA ASP A 61 7.13 9.90 4.43
C ASP A 61 6.86 10.07 2.92
N VAL A 62 7.95 10.17 2.14
CA VAL A 62 7.85 10.23 0.69
C VAL A 62 7.27 8.94 0.13
N LEU A 63 6.54 9.04 -0.97
CA LEU A 63 6.00 7.89 -1.68
C LEU A 63 6.99 7.41 -2.75
N PRO A 64 6.96 6.13 -3.12
CA PRO A 64 7.71 5.64 -4.27
C PRO A 64 7.35 6.44 -5.52
N GLN A 65 8.34 6.79 -6.33
CA GLN A 65 8.16 7.62 -7.52
C GLN A 65 8.15 6.78 -8.79
N THR A 66 8.96 5.70 -8.81
CA THR A 66 9.03 4.82 -9.98
C THR A 66 7.87 3.84 -10.00
N GLU A 67 7.44 3.45 -11.20
CA GLU A 67 6.37 2.44 -11.35
C GLU A 67 6.75 1.10 -10.72
N ALA A 68 8.01 0.67 -10.90
CA ALA A 68 8.50 -0.57 -10.28
C ALA A 68 8.51 -0.48 -8.75
N GLY A 69 8.97 0.64 -8.19
CA GLY A 69 8.98 0.87 -6.74
C GLY A 69 7.58 0.91 -6.14
N LYS A 70 6.61 1.57 -6.80
CA LYS A 70 5.20 1.58 -6.37
C LYS A 70 4.61 0.17 -6.32
N VAL A 71 4.78 -0.60 -7.42
CA VAL A 71 4.28 -1.98 -7.50
C VAL A 71 4.92 -2.85 -6.41
N LEU A 72 6.25 -2.82 -6.30
CA LEU A 72 6.98 -3.64 -5.33
C LEU A 72 6.60 -3.28 -3.90
N SER A 73 6.45 -1.98 -3.59
CA SER A 73 6.00 -1.51 -2.29
C SER A 73 4.59 -1.99 -1.92
N ILE A 74 3.64 -1.94 -2.86
CA ILE A 74 2.27 -2.41 -2.63
C ILE A 74 2.24 -3.90 -2.40
N ILE A 75 2.90 -4.68 -3.27
CA ILE A 75 2.92 -6.15 -3.18
C ILE A 75 3.57 -6.60 -1.87
N ASP A 76 4.72 -6.04 -1.50
CA ASP A 76 5.40 -6.36 -0.26
C ASP A 76 4.52 -6.14 0.98
N LYS A 77 3.82 -5.00 1.01
CA LYS A 77 2.94 -4.67 2.14
C LYS A 77 1.68 -5.53 2.17
N ILE A 78 1.09 -5.86 1.02
CA ILE A 78 -0.05 -6.79 0.95
C ILE A 78 0.38 -8.17 1.44
N ASP A 79 1.51 -8.68 0.98
CA ASP A 79 2.01 -10.00 1.39
C ASP A 79 2.24 -10.05 2.91
N ASN A 80 2.85 -9.03 3.48
CA ASN A 80 3.02 -8.91 4.94
C ASN A 80 1.68 -8.92 5.70
N ILE A 81 0.66 -8.21 5.19
CA ILE A 81 -0.67 -8.17 5.81
C ILE A 81 -1.32 -9.56 5.73
N VAL A 82 -1.36 -10.16 4.56
CA VAL A 82 -1.98 -11.47 4.33
C VAL A 82 -1.27 -12.56 5.13
N ALA A 83 0.07 -12.58 5.11
CA ALA A 83 0.87 -13.54 5.88
C ALA A 83 0.61 -13.43 7.39
N THR A 84 0.51 -12.21 7.92
CA THR A 84 0.27 -11.97 9.34
C THR A 84 -1.15 -12.35 9.74
N PHE A 85 -2.15 -11.98 8.94
CA PHE A 85 -3.55 -12.32 9.16
C PHE A 85 -3.79 -13.83 9.06
N SER A 86 -3.15 -14.53 8.11
CA SER A 86 -3.26 -15.99 7.96
C SER A 86 -2.78 -16.75 9.20
N ARG A 87 -1.98 -16.11 10.04
CA ARG A 87 -1.51 -16.65 11.34
C ARG A 87 -2.37 -16.21 12.52
N GLY A 88 -3.48 -15.51 12.27
CA GLY A 88 -4.37 -14.99 13.32
C GLY A 88 -3.80 -13.79 14.10
N LEU A 89 -2.73 -13.16 13.60
CA LEU A 89 -2.05 -12.03 14.25
C LEU A 89 -2.66 -10.70 13.81
N ILE A 90 -3.96 -10.56 13.98
CA ILE A 90 -4.72 -9.36 13.57
C ILE A 90 -4.52 -8.25 14.61
N PRO A 91 -4.18 -7.02 14.21
CA PRO A 91 -4.02 -5.89 15.12
C PRO A 91 -5.32 -5.58 15.88
N THR A 92 -5.26 -5.54 17.22
CA THR A 92 -6.38 -5.23 18.09
C THR A 92 -6.09 -4.02 18.97
N GLY A 93 -7.09 -3.16 19.18
CA GLY A 93 -6.95 -1.97 20.04
C GLY A 93 -5.75 -1.11 19.62
N SER A 94 -4.85 -0.80 20.56
CA SER A 94 -3.61 -0.04 20.30
C SER A 94 -2.43 -0.90 19.83
N GLN A 95 -2.54 -2.23 19.88
CA GLN A 95 -1.45 -3.14 19.55
C GLN A 95 -1.36 -3.37 18.04
N ASP A 96 -0.19 -3.08 17.47
CA ASP A 96 0.16 -3.32 16.08
C ASP A 96 1.67 -3.62 15.97
N PRO A 97 2.12 -4.76 16.48
CA PRO A 97 3.55 -5.06 16.58
C PRO A 97 4.24 -5.19 15.22
N TYR A 98 3.46 -5.50 14.17
CA TYR A 98 3.95 -5.64 12.80
C TYR A 98 3.70 -4.40 11.94
N ALA A 99 3.20 -3.31 12.53
CA ALA A 99 2.89 -2.04 11.84
C ALA A 99 1.96 -2.20 10.63
N LEU A 100 1.00 -3.13 10.67
CA LEU A 100 0.10 -3.44 9.55
C LEU A 100 -0.82 -2.26 9.22
N ARG A 101 -1.24 -1.46 10.22
CA ARG A 101 -2.03 -0.25 9.98
C ARG A 101 -1.25 0.76 9.15
N ARG A 102 0.03 0.97 9.49
CA ARG A 102 0.92 1.86 8.76
C ARG A 102 1.18 1.35 7.35
N GLN A 103 1.40 0.05 7.18
CA GLN A 103 1.56 -0.57 5.86
C GLN A 103 0.33 -0.39 5.00
N THR A 104 -0.88 -0.60 5.55
CA THR A 104 -2.15 -0.37 4.84
C THR A 104 -2.32 1.08 4.41
N ILE A 105 -2.05 2.04 5.31
CA ILE A 105 -2.08 3.47 4.97
C ILE A 105 -1.06 3.78 3.86
N GLY A 106 0.11 3.15 3.88
CA GLY A 106 1.12 3.26 2.83
C GLY A 106 0.59 2.81 1.46
N ILE A 107 -0.03 1.63 1.39
CA ILE A 107 -0.68 1.12 0.17
C ILE A 107 -1.72 2.13 -0.35
N LEU A 108 -2.63 2.56 0.52
CA LEU A 108 -3.68 3.49 0.17
C LEU A 108 -3.14 4.84 -0.33
N ASN A 109 -2.12 5.38 0.31
CA ASN A 109 -1.49 6.63 -0.12
C ASN A 109 -0.82 6.50 -1.49
N ILE A 110 -0.16 5.38 -1.79
CA ILE A 110 0.40 5.12 -3.11
C ILE A 110 -0.72 5.10 -4.15
N LEU A 111 -1.81 4.38 -3.91
CA LEU A 111 -2.93 4.26 -4.84
C LEU A 111 -3.67 5.60 -5.04
N LEU A 112 -3.93 6.34 -3.96
CA LEU A 112 -4.60 7.64 -4.01
C LEU A 112 -3.78 8.73 -4.74
N ASN A 113 -2.45 8.58 -4.77
CA ASN A 113 -1.54 9.49 -5.48
C ASN A 113 -1.10 8.95 -6.85
N SER A 114 -1.57 7.78 -7.24
CA SER A 114 -1.35 7.19 -8.56
C SER A 114 -2.62 7.34 -9.42
N GLU A 115 -2.45 7.41 -10.73
CA GLU A 115 -3.58 7.36 -11.67
C GLU A 115 -4.04 5.91 -11.95
N TRP A 116 -3.71 4.98 -11.05
CA TRP A 116 -3.97 3.56 -11.24
C TRP A 116 -5.36 3.17 -10.76
N ASN A 117 -6.15 2.61 -11.65
CA ASN A 117 -7.42 1.98 -11.32
C ASN A 117 -7.23 0.47 -11.20
N ILE A 118 -6.75 0.02 -10.05
CA ILE A 118 -6.52 -1.40 -9.75
C ILE A 118 -7.32 -1.86 -8.54
N SER A 119 -7.85 -3.07 -8.65
CA SER A 119 -8.48 -3.76 -7.53
C SER A 119 -7.40 -4.48 -6.70
N LEU A 120 -7.46 -4.37 -5.38
CA LEU A 120 -6.56 -5.09 -4.47
C LEU A 120 -6.98 -6.55 -4.27
N ARG A 121 -8.26 -6.89 -4.47
CA ARG A 121 -8.79 -8.24 -4.24
C ARG A 121 -8.02 -9.34 -4.99
N PRO A 122 -7.75 -9.25 -6.30
CA PRO A 122 -6.96 -10.27 -6.99
C PRO A 122 -5.55 -10.45 -6.44
N ILE A 123 -4.91 -9.36 -5.99
CA ILE A 123 -3.56 -9.39 -5.41
C ILE A 123 -3.58 -10.09 -4.05
N ILE A 124 -4.58 -9.80 -3.21
CA ILE A 124 -4.79 -10.46 -1.91
C ILE A 124 -5.02 -11.96 -2.10
N VAL A 125 -5.89 -12.34 -3.06
CA VAL A 125 -6.18 -13.75 -3.36
C VAL A 125 -4.93 -14.47 -3.83
N GLU A 126 -4.12 -13.85 -4.69
CA GLU A 126 -2.88 -14.47 -5.17
C GLU A 126 -1.86 -14.62 -4.04
N SER A 127 -1.72 -13.64 -3.16
CA SER A 127 -0.87 -13.77 -1.96
C SER A 127 -1.33 -14.93 -1.07
N MET A 128 -2.64 -15.11 -0.86
CA MET A 128 -3.18 -16.26 -0.13
C MET A 128 -2.82 -17.60 -0.79
N ASN A 129 -2.89 -17.68 -2.13
CA ASN A 129 -2.52 -18.88 -2.89
C ASN A 129 -1.04 -19.21 -2.73
N LEU A 130 -0.17 -18.20 -2.87
CA LEU A 130 1.29 -18.35 -2.71
C LEU A 130 1.67 -18.78 -1.28
N LEU A 131 0.95 -18.29 -0.28
CA LEU A 131 1.12 -18.66 1.13
C LEU A 131 0.47 -20.01 1.49
N ASN A 132 -0.16 -20.69 0.52
CA ASN A 132 -0.87 -21.96 0.71
C ASN A 132 -1.96 -21.87 1.80
N VAL A 133 -2.71 -20.78 1.84
CA VAL A 133 -3.85 -20.65 2.75
C VAL A 133 -4.92 -21.67 2.36
N PRO A 134 -5.41 -22.52 3.30
CA PRO A 134 -6.44 -23.50 3.00
C PRO A 134 -7.70 -22.88 2.40
N ALA A 135 -8.27 -23.51 1.37
CA ALA A 135 -9.40 -22.97 0.62
C ALA A 135 -10.63 -22.66 1.51
N ASP A 136 -10.86 -23.46 2.53
CA ASP A 136 -11.93 -23.27 3.52
C ASP A 136 -11.75 -22.04 4.42
N LYS A 137 -10.57 -21.43 4.43
CA LYS A 137 -10.23 -20.22 5.20
C LYS A 137 -10.06 -18.97 4.34
N GLN A 138 -9.99 -19.12 3.02
CA GLN A 138 -9.68 -17.98 2.14
C GLN A 138 -10.76 -16.90 2.16
N ASP A 139 -12.05 -17.28 2.15
CA ASP A 139 -13.16 -16.31 2.14
C ASP A 139 -13.20 -15.49 3.44
N GLU A 140 -13.00 -16.15 4.59
CA GLU A 140 -12.95 -15.47 5.88
C GLU A 140 -11.74 -14.51 5.97
N LEU A 141 -10.57 -14.99 5.56
CA LEU A 141 -9.35 -14.20 5.58
C LEU A 141 -9.44 -13.00 4.62
N LEU A 142 -10.00 -13.21 3.42
CA LEU A 142 -10.23 -12.13 2.45
C LEU A 142 -11.12 -11.04 3.04
N GLY A 143 -12.25 -11.43 3.65
CA GLY A 143 -13.16 -10.49 4.31
C GLY A 143 -12.47 -9.68 5.41
N GLN A 144 -11.67 -10.34 6.25
CA GLN A 144 -10.90 -9.68 7.32
C GLN A 144 -9.89 -8.66 6.78
N VAL A 145 -9.16 -9.01 5.70
CA VAL A 145 -8.18 -8.12 5.07
C VAL A 145 -8.87 -6.94 4.40
N GLU A 146 -9.97 -7.18 3.67
CA GLU A 146 -10.75 -6.13 3.00
C GLU A 146 -11.36 -5.16 4.03
N GLU A 147 -11.96 -5.66 5.10
CA GLU A 147 -12.48 -4.82 6.18
C GLU A 147 -11.37 -3.98 6.82
N PHE A 148 -10.21 -4.60 7.04
CA PHE A 148 -9.05 -3.90 7.59
C PHE A 148 -8.58 -2.76 6.68
N ILE A 149 -8.53 -2.95 5.37
CA ILE A 149 -8.16 -1.92 4.39
C ILE A 149 -9.23 -0.83 4.31
N THR A 150 -10.50 -1.23 4.19
CA THR A 150 -11.65 -0.33 4.08
C THR A 150 -11.75 0.63 5.26
N LEU A 151 -11.53 0.14 6.48
CA LEU A 151 -11.54 0.98 7.68
C LEU A 151 -10.46 2.09 7.61
N ARG A 152 -9.29 1.81 7.04
CA ARG A 152 -8.21 2.81 6.87
C ARG A 152 -8.53 3.81 5.77
N LEU A 153 -9.11 3.36 4.68
CA LEU A 153 -9.59 4.25 3.62
C LEU A 153 -10.68 5.21 4.14
N LYS A 154 -11.61 4.67 4.94
CA LYS A 154 -12.62 5.49 5.63
C LYS A 154 -11.98 6.58 6.49
N ASN A 155 -10.97 6.24 7.28
CA ASN A 155 -10.28 7.22 8.11
C ASN A 155 -9.55 8.28 7.29
N ILE A 156 -8.89 7.91 6.19
CA ILE A 156 -8.24 8.86 5.28
C ILE A 156 -9.26 9.86 4.72
N PHE A 157 -10.45 9.42 4.34
CA PHE A 157 -11.49 10.30 3.84
C PHE A 157 -12.09 11.18 4.93
N LEU A 158 -12.25 10.67 6.15
CA LEU A 158 -12.69 11.48 7.30
C LEU A 158 -11.68 12.58 7.64
N ASP A 159 -10.39 12.28 7.61
CA ASP A 159 -9.33 13.27 7.83
C ASP A 159 -9.28 14.37 6.74
N ARG A 160 -9.86 14.07 5.56
CA ARG A 160 -10.06 15.02 4.46
C ARG A 160 -11.43 15.74 4.53
N GLU A 161 -12.14 15.62 5.64
CA GLU A 161 -13.45 16.24 5.88
C GLU A 161 -14.55 15.79 4.90
N VAL A 162 -14.41 14.60 4.28
CA VAL A 162 -15.47 14.02 3.45
C VAL A 162 -16.66 13.64 4.34
N PRO A 163 -17.91 14.04 4.00
CA PRO A 163 -19.07 13.72 4.81
C PRO A 163 -19.29 12.21 4.97
N HIS A 164 -19.71 11.79 6.17
CA HIS A 164 -19.92 10.38 6.50
C HIS A 164 -20.86 9.67 5.52
N HIS A 165 -21.98 10.28 5.13
CA HIS A 165 -22.93 9.65 4.20
C HIS A 165 -22.35 9.42 2.80
N VAL A 166 -21.40 10.28 2.36
CA VAL A 166 -20.67 10.10 1.11
C VAL A 166 -19.71 8.91 1.21
N ILE A 167 -18.96 8.87 2.31
CA ILE A 167 -18.03 7.75 2.57
C ILE A 167 -18.78 6.43 2.65
N ASP A 168 -19.89 6.37 3.37
CA ASP A 168 -20.68 5.14 3.51
C ASP A 168 -21.26 4.70 2.16
N LEU A 169 -21.69 5.64 1.29
CA LEU A 169 -22.12 5.34 -0.07
C LEU A 169 -20.97 4.78 -0.93
N LEU A 170 -19.80 5.40 -0.88
CA LEU A 170 -18.62 4.96 -1.62
C LEU A 170 -18.16 3.56 -1.20
N LEU A 171 -18.12 3.31 0.09
CA LEU A 171 -17.63 2.04 0.64
C LEU A 171 -18.68 0.93 0.67
N SER A 172 -19.96 1.23 0.39
CA SER A 172 -21.00 0.19 0.24
C SER A 172 -20.88 -0.61 -1.05
N ASN A 173 -20.13 -0.10 -2.04
CA ASN A 173 -19.87 -0.78 -3.28
C ASN A 173 -18.52 -1.52 -3.21
N ASN A 174 -18.56 -2.81 -2.90
CA ASN A 174 -17.36 -3.66 -2.76
C ASN A 174 -16.54 -3.82 -4.06
N GLU A 175 -17.05 -3.37 -5.21
CA GLU A 175 -16.36 -3.42 -6.49
C GLU A 175 -15.62 -2.11 -6.81
N LEU A 176 -15.84 -1.03 -6.02
CA LEU A 176 -15.15 0.24 -6.23
C LEU A 176 -13.66 0.10 -5.93
N SER A 177 -12.85 0.48 -6.89
CA SER A 177 -11.41 0.63 -6.63
C SER A 177 -11.12 1.87 -5.78
N VAL A 178 -9.93 1.93 -5.18
CA VAL A 178 -9.49 3.11 -4.42
C VAL A 178 -9.47 4.36 -5.31
N ALA A 179 -9.11 4.22 -6.60
CA ALA A 179 -9.07 5.32 -7.56
C ALA A 179 -10.48 5.85 -7.90
N ASP A 180 -11.47 4.96 -8.04
CA ASP A 180 -12.86 5.37 -8.29
C ASP A 180 -13.42 6.13 -7.08
N ALA A 181 -13.16 5.65 -5.86
CA ALA A 181 -13.56 6.34 -4.65
C ALA A 181 -12.92 7.74 -4.55
N GLU A 182 -11.63 7.86 -4.86
CA GLU A 182 -10.91 9.14 -4.88
C GLU A 182 -11.45 10.09 -5.96
N GLY A 183 -11.74 9.59 -7.16
CA GLY A 183 -12.32 10.37 -8.26
C GLY A 183 -13.68 10.95 -7.87
N LEU A 184 -14.54 10.16 -7.24
CA LEU A 184 -15.84 10.62 -6.76
C LEU A 184 -15.71 11.63 -5.61
N VAL A 185 -14.79 11.43 -4.69
CA VAL A 185 -14.51 12.41 -3.61
C VAL A 185 -14.04 13.74 -4.19
N LYS A 186 -13.11 13.74 -5.14
CA LYS A 186 -12.62 14.96 -5.81
C LYS A 186 -13.75 15.68 -6.53
N ALA A 187 -14.61 15.00 -7.26
CA ALA A 187 -15.75 15.58 -7.96
C ALA A 187 -16.76 16.23 -6.99
N LEU A 188 -17.05 15.54 -5.87
CA LEU A 188 -17.98 16.06 -4.85
C LEU A 188 -17.41 17.27 -4.11
N LEU A 189 -16.13 17.28 -3.80
CA LEU A 189 -15.48 18.44 -3.16
C LEU A 189 -15.39 19.64 -4.11
N ALA A 190 -15.13 19.42 -5.40
CA ALA A 190 -15.14 20.49 -6.41
C ALA A 190 -16.52 21.16 -6.52
N ASN A 191 -17.60 20.37 -6.62
CA ASN A 191 -18.96 20.89 -6.68
C ASN A 191 -19.37 21.68 -5.42
N ARG A 192 -18.88 21.29 -4.23
CA ARG A 192 -19.11 22.06 -2.99
C ARG A 192 -18.43 23.42 -2.99
N ILE A 193 -17.30 23.57 -3.65
CA ILE A 193 -16.61 24.87 -3.79
C ILE A 193 -17.44 25.78 -4.67
N ASP A 194 -18.03 25.29 -5.76
CA ASP A 194 -18.87 26.06 -6.66
C ASP A 194 -20.17 26.54 -5.98
N GLU A 195 -20.84 25.68 -5.20
CA GLU A 195 -22.03 26.05 -4.43
C GLU A 195 -21.74 27.16 -3.36
N ASN A 196 -20.58 27.11 -2.72
CA ASN A 196 -20.18 28.11 -1.73
C ASN A 196 -19.75 29.45 -2.36
N VAL A 197 -19.29 29.46 -3.60
CA VAL A 197 -18.93 30.68 -4.33
C VAL A 197 -20.19 31.42 -4.81
N GLU A 198 -21.26 30.72 -5.18
CA GLU A 198 -22.53 31.30 -5.56
C GLU A 198 -23.29 31.91 -4.37
N LEU A 199 -23.05 31.44 -3.13
CA LEU A 199 -23.69 31.97 -1.92
C LEU A 199 -23.03 33.26 -1.36
N VAL A 200 -21.89 33.68 -1.89
CA VAL A 200 -21.11 34.85 -1.45
C VAL A 200 -21.17 36.00 -2.46
N GLN A 201 -21.88 35.87 -3.57
CA GLN A 201 -22.22 36.91 -4.52
C GLN A 201 -23.65 37.43 -4.26
#